data_404230f7720aba8514bd18104accf011
#
_entry.id   404230f7720aba8514bd18104accf011
#
_cell.length_a   1.000
_cell.length_b   1.000
_cell.length_c   1.000
_cell.angle_alpha   90.00
_cell.angle_beta   90.00
_cell.angle_gamma   90.00
#
_symmetry.space_group_name_H-M   'P 1'
#
loop_
_entity.id
_entity.type
_entity.pdbx_description
1 polymer ?
#
loop_
_entity_poly.entity_id
_entity_poly.type
_entity_poly.pdbx_seq_one_letter_code
_entity_poly.pdbx_strand_id
1 'polypeptide(L)'
;NNGGGEIFHTLPGLDMSGTSHKYITAVHKTSAKGWAEERGFLYQRVENEEQLAEAMKTFPHPEAMEQPVLMEVFSNKNKDARILKDYYHQLKQK
;
A
#
# COMPACT_ATOMS: atom_id res chain seq x y z
N ASN A 1 -0.70 0.07 -2.36
CA ASN A 1 -0.12 -1.15 -2.98
C ASN A 1 1.10 -1.61 -2.19
N ASN A 2 0.95 -2.66 -1.42
CA ASN A 2 2.02 -3.21 -0.56
C ASN A 2 2.71 -4.44 -1.18
N GLY A 3 2.36 -4.83 -2.39
CA GLY A 3 2.99 -5.92 -3.10
C GLY A 3 2.53 -7.32 -2.70
N GLY A 4 1.48 -7.45 -1.89
CA GLY A 4 0.96 -8.76 -1.49
C GLY A 4 -0.05 -8.67 -0.37
N GLY A 5 -0.47 -9.85 0.14
CA GLY A 5 -1.42 -9.93 1.24
C GLY A 5 -0.75 -9.64 2.58
N GLU A 6 -1.04 -8.50 3.16
CA GLU A 6 -0.42 -8.05 4.40
C GLU A 6 -0.92 -8.81 5.63
N ILE A 7 -2.18 -9.18 5.64
CA ILE A 7 -2.81 -9.82 6.81
C ILE A 7 -2.06 -11.09 7.24
N PHE A 8 -1.49 -11.83 6.30
CA PHE A 8 -0.77 -13.06 6.60
C PHE A 8 0.52 -12.81 7.38
N HIS A 9 1.03 -11.58 7.38
CA HIS A 9 2.20 -11.16 8.15
C HIS A 9 1.83 -10.71 9.56
N THR A 10 0.54 -10.41 9.81
CA THR A 10 0.08 -9.88 11.09
C THR A 10 -0.62 -10.92 11.95
N LEU A 11 -1.10 -12.02 11.36
CA LEU A 11 -1.77 -13.09 12.11
C LEU A 11 -0.75 -13.94 12.88
N PRO A 12 -1.01 -14.21 14.18
CA PRO A 12 -0.11 -15.06 14.95
C PRO A 12 -0.19 -16.53 14.50
N GLY A 13 0.93 -17.24 14.64
CA GLY A 13 1.01 -18.66 14.37
C GLY A 13 1.30 -19.05 12.93
N LEU A 14 1.41 -18.07 12.02
CA LEU A 14 1.77 -18.35 10.63
C LEU A 14 3.27 -18.22 10.43
N ASP A 15 3.86 -19.26 9.81
CA ASP A 15 5.25 -19.21 9.38
C ASP A 15 5.28 -18.68 7.95
N MET A 16 5.80 -17.46 7.80
CA MET A 16 5.86 -16.77 6.52
C MET A 16 7.22 -16.88 5.85
N SER A 17 8.03 -17.88 6.25
CA SER A 17 9.33 -18.11 5.63
C SER A 17 9.21 -18.98 4.38
N GLY A 18 10.21 -18.88 3.50
CA GLY A 18 10.33 -19.77 2.36
C GLY A 18 9.25 -19.64 1.30
N THR A 19 8.96 -20.76 0.66
CA THR A 19 8.04 -20.83 -0.50
C THR A 19 6.59 -20.54 -0.11
N SER A 20 6.18 -20.94 1.09
CA SER A 20 4.81 -20.71 1.58
C SER A 20 4.46 -19.23 1.60
N HIS A 21 5.39 -18.40 2.03
CA HIS A 21 5.22 -16.95 2.05
C HIS A 21 4.80 -16.41 0.68
N LYS A 22 5.50 -16.82 -0.38
CA LYS A 22 5.26 -16.31 -1.72
C LYS A 22 3.85 -16.65 -2.22
N TYR A 23 3.38 -17.88 -1.98
CA TYR A 23 2.08 -18.32 -2.48
C TYR A 23 0.92 -17.85 -1.61
N ILE A 24 1.07 -17.88 -0.29
CA ILE A 24 -0.01 -17.48 0.62
C ILE A 24 -0.30 -15.98 0.51
N THR A 25 0.74 -15.15 0.45
CA THR A 25 0.58 -13.69 0.40
C THR A 25 0.31 -13.15 -0.99
N ALA A 26 0.37 -13.99 -2.03
CA ALA A 26 0.17 -13.56 -3.42
C ALA A 26 1.09 -12.40 -3.80
N VAL A 27 2.38 -12.56 -3.54
CA VAL A 27 3.40 -11.54 -3.83
C VAL A 27 3.38 -11.18 -5.31
N HIS A 28 3.36 -9.88 -5.60
CA HIS A 28 3.34 -9.38 -6.98
C HIS A 28 4.13 -8.07 -7.12
N LYS A 29 4.42 -7.72 -8.36
CA LYS A 29 5.10 -6.47 -8.72
C LYS A 29 4.23 -5.60 -9.63
N THR A 30 2.94 -5.84 -9.67
CA THR A 30 2.02 -5.12 -10.54
C THR A 30 1.64 -3.77 -9.97
N SER A 31 1.28 -2.86 -10.86
CA SER A 31 0.84 -1.51 -10.55
C SER A 31 -0.54 -1.30 -11.16
N ALA A 32 -1.32 -0.40 -10.58
CA ALA A 32 -2.63 -0.02 -11.13
C ALA A 32 -2.54 0.98 -12.27
N LYS A 33 -1.33 1.40 -12.67
CA LYS A 33 -1.14 2.45 -13.66
C LYS A 33 -1.83 2.17 -14.99
N GLY A 34 -1.59 1.00 -15.58
CA GLY A 34 -2.18 0.65 -16.87
C GLY A 34 -3.68 0.61 -16.84
N TRP A 35 -4.25 0.03 -15.79
CA TRP A 35 -5.69 -0.03 -15.60
C TRP A 35 -6.29 1.38 -15.48
N ALA A 36 -5.68 2.23 -14.67
CA ALA A 36 -6.15 3.60 -14.44
C ALA A 36 -6.14 4.41 -15.73
N GLU A 37 -5.05 4.35 -16.49
CA GLU A 37 -4.94 5.09 -17.75
C GLU A 37 -5.96 4.62 -18.78
N GLU A 38 -6.16 3.31 -18.90
CA GLU A 38 -7.13 2.73 -19.82
C GLU A 38 -8.55 3.17 -19.49
N ARG A 39 -8.88 3.39 -18.22
CA ARG A 39 -10.20 3.79 -17.76
C ARG A 39 -10.39 5.30 -17.69
N GLY A 40 -9.41 6.08 -18.12
CA GLY A 40 -9.52 7.54 -18.15
C GLY A 40 -9.27 8.24 -16.82
N PHE A 41 -8.63 7.55 -15.87
CA PHE A 41 -8.18 8.16 -14.61
C PHE A 41 -6.85 8.86 -14.80
N LEU A 42 -6.70 10.01 -14.14
CA LEU A 42 -5.38 10.61 -13.97
C LEU A 42 -4.64 9.79 -12.91
N TYR A 43 -3.49 9.25 -13.26
CA TYR A 43 -2.73 8.38 -12.37
C TYR A 43 -1.62 9.14 -11.65
N GLN A 44 -1.53 8.97 -10.33
CA GLN A 44 -0.47 9.55 -9.51
C GLN A 44 0.24 8.42 -8.75
N ARG A 45 1.57 8.40 -8.87
CA ARG A 45 2.42 7.42 -8.19
C ARG A 45 3.08 8.06 -6.98
N VAL A 46 2.97 7.40 -5.82
CA VAL A 46 3.58 7.88 -4.57
C VAL A 46 4.43 6.75 -3.99
N GLU A 47 5.72 7.00 -3.79
CA GLU A 47 6.65 6.00 -3.26
C GLU A 47 7.32 6.43 -1.95
N ASN A 48 7.17 7.71 -1.56
CA ASN A 48 7.78 8.23 -0.34
C ASN A 48 6.94 9.38 0.22
N GLU A 49 7.33 9.85 1.41
CA GLU A 49 6.58 10.89 2.11
C GLU A 49 6.60 12.23 1.38
N GLU A 50 7.69 12.56 0.70
CA GLU A 50 7.77 13.82 -0.06
C GLU A 50 6.79 13.81 -1.23
N GLN A 51 6.71 12.70 -1.94
CA GLN A 51 5.76 12.55 -3.04
C GLN A 51 4.32 12.56 -2.54
N LEU A 52 4.07 11.97 -1.38
CA LEU A 52 2.74 11.99 -0.78
C LEU A 52 2.32 13.42 -0.44
N ALA A 53 3.21 14.20 0.19
CA ALA A 53 2.93 15.59 0.54
C ALA A 53 2.62 16.41 -0.71
N GLU A 54 3.36 16.22 -1.79
CA GLU A 54 3.13 16.91 -3.05
C GLU A 54 1.79 16.52 -3.67
N ALA A 55 1.48 15.23 -3.69
CA ALA A 55 0.23 14.72 -4.24
C ALA A 55 -0.98 15.22 -3.47
N MET A 56 -0.88 15.33 -2.15
CA MET A 56 -1.98 15.76 -1.29
C MET A 56 -2.34 17.24 -1.46
N LYS A 57 -1.50 18.02 -2.12
CA LYS A 57 -1.84 19.43 -2.42
C LYS A 57 -3.01 19.54 -3.39
N THR A 58 -3.17 18.58 -4.28
CA THR A 58 -4.22 18.61 -5.31
C THR A 58 -5.26 17.52 -5.15
N PHE A 59 -4.89 16.36 -4.60
CA PHE A 59 -5.77 15.19 -4.52
C PHE A 59 -7.10 15.44 -3.79
N PRO A 60 -7.14 16.19 -2.68
CA PRO A 60 -8.41 16.42 -1.98
C PRO A 60 -9.28 17.54 -2.61
N HIS A 61 -8.94 18.02 -3.80
CA HIS A 61 -9.68 19.09 -4.47
C HIS A 61 -10.25 18.59 -5.81
N PRO A 62 -11.26 17.68 -5.78
CA PRO A 62 -11.80 17.08 -7.00
C PRO A 62 -12.45 18.09 -7.93
N GLU A 63 -12.94 19.21 -7.42
CA GLU A 63 -13.56 20.25 -8.22
C GLU A 63 -12.59 20.91 -9.20
N ALA A 64 -11.29 20.80 -8.98
CA ALA A 64 -10.26 21.31 -9.88
C ALA A 64 -9.83 20.31 -10.94
N MET A 65 -10.40 19.10 -10.91
CA MET A 65 -10.01 18.01 -11.79
C MET A 65 -11.04 17.79 -12.88
N GLU A 66 -10.58 17.66 -14.13
CA GLU A 66 -11.45 17.35 -15.27
C GLU A 66 -11.74 15.85 -15.39
N GLN A 67 -10.92 15.02 -14.74
CA GLN A 67 -11.07 13.58 -14.77
C GLN A 67 -10.80 13.01 -13.37
N PRO A 68 -11.31 11.81 -13.08
CA PRO A 68 -11.06 11.20 -11.77
C PRO A 68 -9.58 10.88 -11.59
N VAL A 69 -9.13 10.89 -10.34
CA VAL A 69 -7.73 10.67 -9.99
C VAL A 69 -7.61 9.36 -9.21
N LEU A 70 -6.64 8.54 -9.60
CA LEU A 70 -6.25 7.36 -8.84
C LEU A 70 -4.82 7.58 -8.32
N MET A 71 -4.69 7.64 -7.01
CA MET A 71 -3.38 7.73 -6.37
C MET A 71 -2.96 6.35 -5.86
N GLU A 72 -1.85 5.84 -6.38
CA GLU A 72 -1.31 4.56 -5.92
C GLU A 72 -0.11 4.82 -5.02
N VAL A 73 -0.27 4.49 -3.73
CA VAL A 73 0.79 4.63 -2.73
C VAL A 73 1.46 3.28 -2.57
N PHE A 74 2.76 3.25 -2.86
CA PHE A 74 3.53 2.01 -2.73
C PHE A 74 4.09 1.89 -1.33
N SER A 75 3.85 0.74 -0.71
CA SER A 75 4.38 0.44 0.61
C SER A 75 5.00 -0.95 0.62
N ASN A 76 5.57 -1.35 1.74
CA ASN A 76 6.19 -2.66 1.90
C ASN A 76 5.40 -3.44 2.96
N LYS A 77 4.82 -4.58 2.55
CA LYS A 77 3.98 -5.39 3.43
C LYS A 77 4.70 -5.86 4.70
N ASN A 78 6.00 -6.14 4.61
CA ASN A 78 6.77 -6.57 5.77
C ASN A 78 7.01 -5.42 6.75
N LYS A 79 7.34 -4.25 6.23
CA LYS A 79 7.52 -3.04 7.04
C LYS A 79 6.21 -2.60 7.68
N ASP A 80 5.12 -2.62 6.91
CA ASP A 80 3.79 -2.26 7.40
C ASP A 80 3.35 -3.18 8.53
N ALA A 81 3.54 -4.50 8.36
CA ALA A 81 3.21 -5.49 9.38
C ALA A 81 4.04 -5.29 10.66
N ARG A 82 5.31 -4.95 10.51
CA ARG A 82 6.19 -4.67 11.65
C ARG A 82 5.70 -3.46 12.44
N ILE A 83 5.35 -2.39 11.73
CA ILE A 83 4.84 -1.17 12.36
C ILE A 83 3.57 -1.47 13.15
N LEU A 84 2.66 -2.23 12.57
CA LEU A 84 1.41 -2.60 13.23
C LEU A 84 1.65 -3.48 14.46
N LYS A 85 2.55 -4.45 14.36
CA LYS A 85 2.90 -5.31 15.51
C LYS A 85 3.53 -4.51 16.64
N ASP A 86 4.43 -3.58 16.30
CA ASP A 86 5.06 -2.70 17.29
C ASP A 86 4.04 -1.83 17.98
N TYR A 87 3.08 -1.30 17.24
CA TYR A 87 1.99 -0.50 17.80
C TYR A 87 1.17 -1.30 18.82
N TYR A 88 0.77 -2.52 18.48
CA TYR A 88 0.01 -3.37 19.39
C TYR A 88 0.83 -3.77 20.61
N HIS A 89 2.11 -4.04 20.43
CA HIS A 89 3.00 -4.36 21.53
C HIS A 89 3.09 -3.20 22.53
N GLN A 90 3.22 -1.97 22.02
CA GLN A 90 3.24 -0.77 22.88
C GLN A 90 1.95 -0.60 23.64
N LEU A 91 0.81 -0.89 23.04
CA LEU A 91 -0.49 -0.80 23.72
C LEU A 91 -0.58 -1.75 24.92
N LYS A 92 -0.01 -2.96 24.79
CA LYS A 92 -0.03 -3.95 25.88
C LYS A 92 0.84 -3.56 27.07
N GLN A 93 1.82 -2.69 26.86
CA GLN A 93 2.72 -2.24 27.93
C GLN A 93 2.13 -1.06 28.74
N LYS A 94 1.04 -0.52 28.32
CA LYS A 94 0.31 0.50 29.05
C LYS A 94 -0.74 -0.16 29.94
#